data_b3e5a79aacff63d50efb62e28acbcecb
#
_entry.id   b3e5a79aacff63d50efb62e28acbcecb
#
_cell.length_a   1.000
_cell.length_b   1.000
_cell.length_c   1.000
_cell.angle_alpha   90.00
_cell.angle_beta   90.00
_cell.angle_gamma   90.00
#
_symmetry.space_group_name_H-M   'P 1'
#
loop_
_entity.id
_entity.type
_entity.pdbx_description
1 polymer ?
#
loop_
_entity_poly.entity_id
_entity_poly.type
_entity_poly.pdbx_seq_one_letter_code
_entity_poly.pdbx_strand_id
1 'polypeptide(L)'
;SSSEKTILSEIKKVVFLSGLVKESTPIIAKDVMLFSLLLQKDSNIKTYILTKNLKVAGDGLESLYRDTKNAGTIYIKFTDVAPDIHQNDEDPVRIEFFDEITSKNFRLTPDMTVVDESIVPSEYASDLAKIFDIEIDLSGFVQADNVHRYPVLTNRKGIMVAGPSRSIRDVDDQRIDAENAALAVTGLSGEETKAQKAQVHDGQCIRCLTCYRLCPYHAITLNSRVVVMPDACERCGICATHCPRHAVRIADLEPEAMSALIGTGGGIDKQQTFVPFIVAFCCRRSAARARDLAVCMGYHLPQGLRIVEVPCSGALSYDHIFGALGNNADGVMVLTCHKGNCHSEQGNIYADQTVAQIREMFSRIGFEKERILIQTLASNMGAEFARIAGRFEETIKELGPSRLKKIGLSENSTPTKSKIGKRK
;
A
#
# COMPACT_ATOMS: atom_id res chain seq x y z
N SER A 1 -32.54 -39.29 -1.03
CA SER A 1 -33.21 -40.45 -1.65
C SER A 1 -32.94 -41.73 -0.83
N SER A 2 -33.70 -42.80 -1.02
CA SER A 2 -33.52 -44.07 -0.29
C SER A 2 -32.14 -44.72 -0.53
N SER A 3 -31.57 -44.54 -1.70
CA SER A 3 -30.23 -45.04 -2.07
C SER A 3 -29.09 -44.35 -1.33
N GLU A 4 -29.18 -43.08 -1.01
CA GLU A 4 -28.15 -42.31 -0.25
C GLU A 4 -28.07 -42.76 1.21
N LYS A 5 -29.21 -43.10 1.84
CA LYS A 5 -29.25 -43.65 3.19
C LYS A 5 -28.61 -45.04 3.28
N THR A 6 -28.68 -45.85 2.22
CA THR A 6 -28.09 -47.17 2.17
C THR A 6 -26.56 -47.09 2.09
N ILE A 7 -25.99 -46.18 1.35
CA ILE A 7 -24.54 -46.00 1.23
C ILE A 7 -23.94 -45.51 2.55
N LEU A 8 -24.58 -44.58 3.25
CA LEU A 8 -24.10 -44.08 4.54
C LEU A 8 -24.15 -45.12 5.67
N SER A 9 -25.02 -46.12 5.57
CA SER A 9 -25.12 -47.20 6.60
C SER A 9 -23.95 -48.18 6.61
N GLU A 10 -23.18 -48.24 5.51
CA GLU A 10 -22.01 -49.14 5.39
C GLU A 10 -20.70 -48.45 5.80
N ILE A 11 -20.68 -47.10 5.82
CA ILE A 11 -19.50 -46.28 6.14
C ILE A 11 -19.34 -46.17 7.66
N LYS A 12 -18.20 -46.58 8.20
CA LYS A 12 -17.87 -46.48 9.62
C LYS A 12 -16.71 -45.52 9.89
N LYS A 13 -15.87 -45.31 8.89
CA LYS A 13 -14.66 -44.52 9.03
C LYS A 13 -14.45 -43.62 7.81
N VAL A 14 -14.36 -42.30 8.05
CA VAL A 14 -14.08 -41.28 7.01
C VAL A 14 -12.78 -40.59 7.33
N VAL A 15 -11.92 -40.44 6.34
CA VAL A 15 -10.67 -39.68 6.43
C VAL A 15 -10.76 -38.45 5.50
N PHE A 16 -10.55 -37.27 6.08
CA PHE A 16 -10.37 -36.04 5.33
C PHE A 16 -8.87 -35.75 5.18
N LEU A 17 -8.41 -35.58 3.95
CA LEU A 17 -7.05 -35.23 3.62
C LEU A 17 -7.03 -33.77 3.14
N SER A 18 -6.34 -32.91 3.87
CA SER A 18 -6.36 -31.47 3.62
C SER A 18 -4.95 -30.91 3.54
N GLY A 19 -4.65 -30.18 2.47
CA GLY A 19 -3.35 -29.54 2.26
C GLY A 19 -2.25 -30.45 1.71
N LEU A 20 -2.60 -31.47 0.94
CA LEU A 20 -1.62 -32.40 0.34
C LEU A 20 -0.74 -31.73 -0.72
N VAL A 21 -1.32 -30.96 -1.63
CA VAL A 21 -0.63 -30.33 -2.76
C VAL A 21 -0.37 -28.86 -2.46
N LYS A 22 -1.41 -28.14 -2.09
CA LYS A 22 -1.34 -26.73 -1.63
C LYS A 22 -1.89 -26.62 -0.23
N GLU A 23 -1.45 -25.61 0.49
CA GLU A 23 -1.98 -25.35 1.83
C GLU A 23 -3.49 -25.12 1.78
N SER A 24 -4.21 -25.78 2.67
CA SER A 24 -5.67 -25.65 2.77
C SER A 24 -6.09 -24.23 3.17
N THR A 25 -7.31 -23.87 2.86
CA THR A 25 -7.87 -22.56 3.17
C THR A 25 -8.79 -22.60 4.38
N PRO A 26 -9.06 -21.49 5.07
CA PRO A 26 -10.03 -21.44 6.16
C PRO A 26 -11.43 -21.90 5.74
N ILE A 27 -11.83 -21.68 4.48
CA ILE A 27 -13.14 -22.11 3.95
C ILE A 27 -13.20 -23.64 3.90
N ILE A 28 -12.22 -24.28 3.28
CA ILE A 28 -12.15 -25.75 3.20
C ILE A 28 -12.04 -26.34 4.61
N ALA A 29 -11.23 -25.74 5.49
CA ALA A 29 -11.12 -26.19 6.88
C ALA A 29 -12.47 -26.12 7.61
N LYS A 30 -13.27 -25.07 7.39
CA LYS A 30 -14.62 -24.92 7.92
C LYS A 30 -15.54 -26.03 7.44
N ASP A 31 -15.56 -26.30 6.15
CA ASP A 31 -16.41 -27.33 5.54
C ASP A 31 -16.03 -28.72 6.04
N VAL A 32 -14.74 -29.04 6.04
CA VAL A 32 -14.22 -30.33 6.57
C VAL A 32 -14.63 -30.51 8.04
N MET A 33 -14.51 -29.48 8.87
CA MET A 33 -14.91 -29.54 10.28
C MET A 33 -16.43 -29.72 10.42
N LEU A 34 -17.24 -29.00 9.66
CA LEU A 34 -18.70 -29.10 9.69
C LEU A 34 -19.15 -30.50 9.25
N PHE A 35 -18.63 -31.02 8.14
CA PHE A 35 -18.96 -32.39 7.70
C PHE A 35 -18.49 -33.43 8.68
N SER A 36 -17.30 -33.30 9.26
CA SER A 36 -16.82 -34.21 10.30
C SER A 36 -17.76 -34.21 11.51
N LEU A 37 -18.22 -33.05 11.96
CA LEU A 37 -19.14 -32.91 13.09
C LEU A 37 -20.50 -33.56 12.80
N LEU A 38 -21.06 -33.36 11.63
CA LEU A 38 -22.33 -33.93 11.19
C LEU A 38 -22.24 -35.49 11.11
N LEU A 39 -21.18 -36.00 10.49
CA LEU A 39 -21.00 -37.47 10.38
C LEU A 39 -20.89 -38.15 11.76
N GLN A 40 -20.25 -37.49 12.71
CA GLN A 40 -20.14 -38.04 14.06
C GLN A 40 -21.46 -37.98 14.84
N LYS A 41 -22.17 -36.83 14.79
CA LYS A 41 -23.41 -36.65 15.55
C LYS A 41 -24.59 -37.44 14.99
N ASP A 42 -24.74 -37.42 13.66
CA ASP A 42 -25.94 -37.98 13.02
C ASP A 42 -25.81 -39.46 12.66
N SER A 43 -24.58 -39.93 12.41
CA SER A 43 -24.34 -41.28 11.89
C SER A 43 -23.35 -42.11 12.70
N ASN A 44 -22.79 -41.58 13.79
CA ASN A 44 -21.80 -42.24 14.64
C ASN A 44 -20.58 -42.76 13.84
N ILE A 45 -20.20 -42.03 12.77
CA ILE A 45 -19.07 -42.36 11.89
C ILE A 45 -17.79 -41.81 12.52
N LYS A 46 -16.73 -42.57 12.62
CA LYS A 46 -15.43 -42.10 13.08
C LYS A 46 -14.76 -41.24 12.00
N THR A 47 -14.40 -40.00 12.33
CA THR A 47 -13.75 -39.08 11.40
C THR A 47 -12.32 -38.78 11.80
N TYR A 48 -11.45 -38.73 10.80
CA TYR A 48 -10.06 -38.38 10.92
C TYR A 48 -9.79 -37.19 9.99
N ILE A 49 -9.06 -36.19 10.44
CA ILE A 49 -8.63 -35.05 9.63
C ILE A 49 -7.11 -35.05 9.62
N LEU A 50 -6.53 -35.36 8.47
CA LEU A 50 -5.10 -35.26 8.22
C LEU A 50 -4.83 -33.93 7.53
N THR A 51 -4.06 -33.08 8.16
CA THR A 51 -3.82 -31.72 7.64
C THR A 51 -2.38 -31.27 7.84
N LYS A 52 -1.84 -30.54 6.87
CA LYS A 52 -0.52 -29.92 7.00
C LYS A 52 -0.54 -28.79 8.03
N ASN A 53 -1.50 -27.88 7.90
CA ASN A 53 -1.70 -26.77 8.83
C ASN A 53 -3.18 -26.62 9.16
N LEU A 54 -3.48 -26.57 10.46
CA LEU A 54 -4.83 -26.32 10.92
C LEU A 54 -5.18 -24.84 10.80
N LYS A 55 -6.15 -24.51 9.93
CA LYS A 55 -6.62 -23.15 9.70
C LYS A 55 -7.82 -22.83 10.58
N VAL A 56 -7.56 -22.26 11.75
CA VAL A 56 -8.61 -21.87 12.72
C VAL A 56 -8.71 -20.35 12.93
N ALA A 57 -7.89 -19.58 12.23
CA ALA A 57 -7.91 -18.12 12.27
C ALA A 57 -9.07 -17.56 11.41
N GLY A 58 -10.27 -17.63 11.91
CA GLY A 58 -11.49 -17.11 11.31
C GLY A 58 -12.64 -17.16 12.30
N ASP A 59 -13.69 -16.37 12.05
CA ASP A 59 -14.82 -16.26 12.95
C ASP A 59 -15.47 -17.63 13.22
N GLY A 60 -15.48 -18.04 14.50
CA GLY A 60 -16.08 -19.29 14.94
C GLY A 60 -15.29 -20.57 14.64
N LEU A 61 -14.19 -20.53 13.87
CA LEU A 61 -13.45 -21.74 13.49
C LEU A 61 -12.78 -22.43 14.66
N GLU A 62 -12.28 -21.69 15.63
CA GLU A 62 -11.70 -22.32 16.82
C GLU A 62 -12.76 -22.99 17.71
N SER A 63 -13.95 -22.40 17.80
CA SER A 63 -15.08 -23.05 18.49
C SER A 63 -15.48 -24.33 17.78
N LEU A 64 -15.62 -24.28 16.45
CA LEU A 64 -15.94 -25.43 15.62
C LEU A 64 -14.89 -26.56 15.75
N TYR A 65 -13.60 -26.19 15.77
CA TYR A 65 -12.51 -27.14 16.02
C TYR A 65 -12.67 -27.85 17.37
N ARG A 66 -12.97 -27.11 18.43
CA ARG A 66 -13.21 -27.69 19.76
C ARG A 66 -14.43 -28.58 19.76
N ASP A 67 -15.50 -28.19 19.10
CA ASP A 67 -16.73 -28.99 19.01
C ASP A 67 -16.50 -30.31 18.27
N THR A 68 -15.75 -30.31 17.18
CA THR A 68 -15.39 -31.52 16.45
C THR A 68 -14.51 -32.47 17.28
N LYS A 69 -13.52 -31.90 18.00
CA LYS A 69 -12.70 -32.71 18.94
C LYS A 69 -13.53 -33.34 20.06
N ASN A 70 -14.43 -32.59 20.66
CA ASN A 70 -15.31 -33.08 21.72
C ASN A 70 -16.26 -34.14 21.20
N ALA A 71 -16.67 -34.04 19.93
CA ALA A 71 -17.45 -35.07 19.27
C ALA A 71 -16.66 -36.33 18.91
N GLY A 72 -15.32 -36.32 18.97
CA GLY A 72 -14.45 -37.47 18.76
C GLY A 72 -13.64 -37.46 17.46
N THR A 73 -13.60 -36.35 16.71
CA THR A 73 -12.75 -36.19 15.52
C THR A 73 -11.27 -36.29 15.91
N ILE A 74 -10.50 -37.09 15.20
CA ILE A 74 -9.08 -37.25 15.41
C ILE A 74 -8.34 -36.40 14.40
N TYR A 75 -7.56 -35.43 14.89
CA TYR A 75 -6.71 -34.57 14.07
C TYR A 75 -5.29 -35.12 14.04
N ILE A 76 -4.74 -35.27 12.85
CA ILE A 76 -3.39 -35.72 12.60
C ILE A 76 -2.68 -34.68 11.77
N LYS A 77 -1.57 -34.16 12.29
CA LYS A 77 -0.75 -33.16 11.58
C LYS A 77 0.42 -33.86 10.90
N PHE A 78 0.66 -33.53 9.66
CA PHE A 78 1.89 -33.83 8.94
C PHE A 78 2.58 -32.56 8.53
N THR A 79 3.92 -32.51 8.54
CA THR A 79 4.67 -31.29 8.25
C THR A 79 5.50 -31.45 6.98
N ASP A 80 6.50 -32.30 7.01
CA ASP A 80 7.46 -32.41 5.92
C ASP A 80 7.16 -33.57 4.97
N VAL A 81 6.56 -34.63 5.49
CA VAL A 81 6.24 -35.85 4.71
C VAL A 81 4.73 -35.96 4.59
N ALA A 82 4.23 -35.87 3.37
CA ALA A 82 2.81 -36.11 3.09
C ALA A 82 2.45 -37.58 3.33
N PRO A 83 1.20 -37.88 3.73
CA PRO A 83 0.71 -39.26 3.82
C PRO A 83 0.81 -39.99 2.49
N ASP A 84 1.27 -41.22 2.51
CA ASP A 84 1.28 -42.10 1.35
C ASP A 84 -0.10 -42.75 1.15
N ILE A 85 -0.67 -42.57 -0.02
CA ILE A 85 -2.01 -43.07 -0.36
C ILE A 85 -1.84 -44.21 -1.36
N HIS A 86 -2.20 -45.43 -0.93
CA HIS A 86 -2.18 -46.62 -1.76
C HIS A 86 -3.62 -46.99 -2.15
N GLN A 87 -3.89 -46.99 -3.44
CA GLN A 87 -5.16 -47.40 -4.00
C GLN A 87 -4.89 -48.34 -5.18
N ASN A 88 -5.38 -49.58 -5.08
CA ASN A 88 -5.43 -50.54 -6.18
C ASN A 88 -6.89 -50.81 -6.49
N ASP A 89 -7.19 -51.25 -7.73
CA ASP A 89 -8.57 -51.45 -8.19
C ASP A 89 -9.34 -52.52 -7.37
N GLU A 90 -8.65 -53.42 -6.67
CA GLU A 90 -9.24 -54.50 -5.90
C GLU A 90 -9.11 -54.35 -4.38
N ASP A 91 -8.26 -53.45 -3.89
CA ASP A 91 -7.98 -53.28 -2.46
C ASP A 91 -8.59 -51.98 -1.90
N PRO A 92 -9.04 -51.97 -0.62
CA PRO A 92 -9.48 -50.73 0.02
C PRO A 92 -8.35 -49.72 0.13
N VAL A 93 -8.70 -48.43 0.01
CA VAL A 93 -7.74 -47.32 0.16
C VAL A 93 -6.98 -47.44 1.46
N ARG A 94 -5.66 -47.34 1.38
CA ARG A 94 -4.75 -47.39 2.53
C ARG A 94 -3.96 -46.10 2.60
N ILE A 95 -3.96 -45.48 3.78
CA ILE A 95 -3.25 -44.25 4.05
C ILE A 95 -2.19 -44.54 5.11
N GLU A 96 -0.92 -44.36 4.75
CA GLU A 96 0.21 -44.51 5.67
C GLU A 96 0.82 -43.13 5.95
N PHE A 97 1.08 -42.84 7.22
CA PHE A 97 1.64 -41.57 7.63
C PHE A 97 2.51 -41.72 8.88
N PHE A 98 3.46 -40.82 9.01
CA PHE A 98 4.27 -40.68 10.21
C PHE A 98 3.63 -39.64 11.14
N ASP A 99 3.35 -40.03 12.38
CA ASP A 99 2.86 -39.09 13.39
C ASP A 99 4.04 -38.53 14.19
N GLU A 100 4.25 -37.24 14.04
CA GLU A 100 5.37 -36.50 14.65
C GLU A 100 5.29 -36.46 16.17
N ILE A 101 4.08 -36.51 16.74
CA ILE A 101 3.88 -36.47 18.20
C ILE A 101 4.32 -37.75 18.86
N THR A 102 3.91 -38.89 18.29
CA THR A 102 4.25 -40.21 18.84
C THR A 102 5.53 -40.80 18.24
N SER A 103 6.07 -40.21 17.18
CA SER A 103 7.23 -40.68 16.40
C SER A 103 7.05 -42.09 15.87
N LYS A 104 5.83 -42.41 15.40
CA LYS A 104 5.46 -43.74 14.89
C LYS A 104 4.79 -43.64 13.54
N ASN A 105 4.97 -44.68 12.75
CA ASN A 105 4.19 -44.89 11.53
C ASN A 105 2.84 -45.51 11.85
N PHE A 106 1.81 -44.92 11.28
CA PHE A 106 0.43 -45.44 11.40
C PHE A 106 -0.13 -45.76 10.03
N ARG A 107 -1.12 -46.64 10.04
CA ARG A 107 -1.87 -47.05 8.86
C ARG A 107 -3.36 -46.90 9.14
N LEU A 108 -4.07 -46.23 8.24
CA LEU A 108 -5.52 -46.11 8.24
C LEU A 108 -6.08 -46.79 6.99
N THR A 109 -7.18 -47.54 7.18
CA THR A 109 -8.00 -48.06 6.10
C THR A 109 -9.40 -47.47 6.25
N PRO A 110 -9.68 -46.33 5.61
CA PRO A 110 -11.00 -45.72 5.65
C PRO A 110 -11.97 -46.42 4.70
N ASP A 111 -13.26 -46.32 5.01
CA ASP A 111 -14.32 -46.70 4.09
C ASP A 111 -14.57 -45.61 3.03
N MET A 112 -14.25 -44.36 3.41
CA MET A 112 -14.31 -43.19 2.50
C MET A 112 -13.15 -42.23 2.76
N THR A 113 -12.54 -41.76 1.70
CA THR A 113 -11.51 -40.73 1.74
C THR A 113 -12.01 -39.49 1.00
N VAL A 114 -11.94 -38.36 1.67
CA VAL A 114 -12.29 -37.05 1.11
C VAL A 114 -11.01 -36.20 1.00
N VAL A 115 -10.70 -35.76 -0.19
CA VAL A 115 -9.51 -34.95 -0.47
C VAL A 115 -9.95 -33.54 -0.78
N ASP A 116 -9.27 -32.54 -0.22
CA ASP A 116 -9.57 -31.15 -0.56
C ASP A 116 -9.11 -30.80 -1.97
N GLU A 117 -9.88 -29.91 -2.61
CA GLU A 117 -9.52 -29.33 -3.89
C GLU A 117 -8.87 -27.96 -3.69
N SER A 118 -7.85 -27.67 -4.47
CA SER A 118 -7.25 -26.35 -4.44
C SER A 118 -8.16 -25.33 -5.12
N ILE A 119 -8.51 -24.26 -4.41
CA ILE A 119 -9.19 -23.11 -5.02
C ILE A 119 -8.14 -22.29 -5.78
N VAL A 120 -8.37 -22.12 -7.07
CA VAL A 120 -7.49 -21.38 -7.97
C VAL A 120 -8.25 -20.22 -8.60
N PRO A 121 -7.56 -19.15 -9.04
CA PRO A 121 -8.18 -18.07 -9.80
C PRO A 121 -8.82 -18.61 -11.09
N SER A 122 -9.83 -17.89 -11.59
CA SER A 122 -10.39 -18.18 -12.92
C SER A 122 -9.30 -18.12 -14.00
N GLU A 123 -9.34 -19.02 -14.97
CA GLU A 123 -8.44 -19.00 -16.12
C GLU A 123 -8.50 -17.68 -16.91
N TYR A 124 -9.63 -16.98 -16.87
CA TYR A 124 -9.82 -15.67 -17.50
C TYR A 124 -9.22 -14.50 -16.70
N ALA A 125 -8.82 -14.69 -15.45
CA ALA A 125 -8.31 -13.61 -14.61
C ALA A 125 -7.07 -12.93 -15.23
N SER A 126 -6.17 -13.74 -15.79
CA SER A 126 -4.97 -13.25 -16.48
C SER A 126 -5.29 -12.44 -17.74
N ASP A 127 -6.29 -12.85 -18.51
CA ASP A 127 -6.67 -12.15 -19.76
C ASP A 127 -7.42 -10.85 -19.46
N LEU A 128 -8.32 -10.86 -18.48
CA LEU A 128 -8.97 -9.64 -17.99
C LEU A 128 -7.93 -8.64 -17.43
N ALA A 129 -6.96 -9.15 -16.67
CA ALA A 129 -5.88 -8.32 -16.15
C ALA A 129 -5.09 -7.62 -17.27
N LYS A 130 -4.76 -8.33 -18.36
CA LYS A 130 -4.09 -7.75 -19.54
C LYS A 130 -4.98 -6.74 -20.28
N ILE A 131 -6.28 -7.04 -20.47
CA ILE A 131 -7.21 -6.15 -21.19
C ILE A 131 -7.39 -4.84 -20.46
N PHE A 132 -7.56 -4.89 -19.14
CA PHE A 132 -7.78 -3.71 -18.31
C PHE A 132 -6.51 -3.11 -17.72
N ASP A 133 -5.35 -3.72 -17.98
CA ASP A 133 -4.06 -3.31 -17.43
C ASP A 133 -4.08 -3.21 -15.90
N ILE A 134 -4.62 -4.25 -15.25
CA ILE A 134 -4.70 -4.41 -13.80
C ILE A 134 -3.73 -5.46 -13.32
N GLU A 135 -3.20 -5.24 -12.10
CA GLU A 135 -2.26 -6.15 -11.47
C GLU A 135 -2.97 -7.39 -10.92
N ILE A 136 -2.27 -8.50 -10.96
CA ILE A 136 -2.64 -9.75 -10.28
C ILE A 136 -1.59 -10.05 -9.22
N ASP A 137 -2.01 -10.71 -8.14
CA ASP A 137 -1.10 -11.17 -7.09
C ASP A 137 -0.28 -12.39 -7.51
N LEU A 138 0.65 -12.82 -6.66
CA LEU A 138 1.48 -14.00 -6.89
C LEU A 138 0.67 -15.31 -7.00
N SER A 139 -0.56 -15.31 -6.48
CA SER A 139 -1.48 -16.45 -6.54
C SER A 139 -2.36 -16.44 -7.78
N GLY A 140 -2.31 -15.35 -8.58
CA GLY A 140 -3.07 -15.16 -9.82
C GLY A 140 -4.45 -14.51 -9.63
N PHE A 141 -4.80 -14.06 -8.43
CA PHE A 141 -6.03 -13.31 -8.19
C PHE A 141 -5.87 -11.85 -8.58
N VAL A 142 -6.99 -11.24 -9.01
CA VAL A 142 -7.03 -9.80 -9.28
C VAL A 142 -7.06 -9.05 -7.96
N GLN A 143 -5.93 -8.54 -7.54
CA GLN A 143 -5.81 -7.82 -6.28
C GLN A 143 -4.87 -6.64 -6.40
N ALA A 144 -5.21 -5.53 -5.73
CA ALA A 144 -4.27 -4.45 -5.50
C ALA A 144 -3.23 -4.90 -4.46
N ASP A 145 -1.98 -4.95 -4.87
CA ASP A 145 -0.85 -5.43 -4.05
C ASP A 145 -0.41 -4.41 -2.98
N ASN A 146 -1.23 -3.45 -2.64
CA ASN A 146 -0.84 -2.39 -1.73
C ASN A 146 -1.78 -2.34 -0.52
N VAL A 147 -1.26 -2.67 0.66
CA VAL A 147 -2.00 -2.68 1.94
C VAL A 147 -2.61 -1.32 2.32
N HIS A 148 -2.18 -0.23 1.70
CA HIS A 148 -2.77 1.11 1.89
C HIS A 148 -3.86 1.44 0.88
N ARG A 149 -4.09 0.60 -0.12
CA ARG A 149 -5.26 0.72 -0.99
C ARG A 149 -6.45 0.04 -0.33
N TYR A 150 -7.61 0.61 -0.58
CA TYR A 150 -8.85 -0.02 -0.17
C TYR A 150 -8.94 -1.41 -0.84
N PRO A 151 -9.27 -2.48 -0.12
CA PRO A 151 -9.11 -3.84 -0.64
C PRO A 151 -9.80 -4.14 -1.96
N VAL A 152 -10.88 -3.44 -2.29
CA VAL A 152 -11.63 -3.60 -3.54
C VAL A 152 -11.12 -2.74 -4.69
N LEU A 153 -10.14 -1.87 -4.46
CA LEU A 153 -9.56 -1.01 -5.50
C LEU A 153 -8.43 -1.75 -6.22
N THR A 154 -8.41 -1.65 -7.54
CA THR A 154 -7.27 -2.07 -8.35
C THR A 154 -6.25 -0.93 -8.51
N ASN A 155 -5.16 -1.18 -9.21
CA ASN A 155 -4.22 -0.12 -9.64
C ASN A 155 -4.82 0.83 -10.68
N ARG A 156 -5.99 0.51 -11.25
CA ARG A 156 -6.70 1.33 -12.24
C ARG A 156 -7.91 2.00 -11.60
N LYS A 157 -7.97 3.34 -11.67
CA LYS A 157 -9.13 4.09 -11.18
C LYS A 157 -10.39 3.73 -11.99
N GLY A 158 -11.50 3.54 -11.29
CA GLY A 158 -12.78 3.16 -11.90
C GLY A 158 -12.95 1.66 -12.10
N ILE A 159 -11.92 0.85 -11.87
CA ILE A 159 -12.00 -0.61 -11.90
C ILE A 159 -11.86 -1.13 -10.47
N MET A 160 -12.86 -1.87 -10.03
CA MET A 160 -12.91 -2.48 -8.70
C MET A 160 -13.00 -3.99 -8.84
N VAL A 161 -12.52 -4.68 -7.84
CA VAL A 161 -12.59 -6.13 -7.75
C VAL A 161 -13.26 -6.53 -6.44
N ALA A 162 -14.17 -7.50 -6.50
CA ALA A 162 -14.88 -7.99 -5.33
C ALA A 162 -15.04 -9.51 -5.40
N GLY A 163 -15.22 -10.13 -4.23
CA GLY A 163 -15.53 -11.55 -4.09
C GLY A 163 -14.42 -12.48 -4.60
N PRO A 164 -14.80 -13.63 -5.23
CA PRO A 164 -13.86 -14.69 -5.61
C PRO A 164 -12.78 -14.27 -6.61
N SER A 165 -13.01 -13.22 -7.38
CA SER A 165 -11.99 -12.71 -8.32
C SER A 165 -10.83 -12.02 -7.60
N ARG A 166 -11.05 -11.53 -6.39
CA ARG A 166 -10.06 -10.83 -5.58
C ARG A 166 -9.19 -11.80 -4.76
N SER A 167 -9.81 -12.79 -4.16
CA SER A 167 -9.10 -13.80 -3.34
C SER A 167 -10.07 -14.92 -2.94
N ILE A 168 -9.55 -15.93 -2.25
CA ILE A 168 -10.39 -16.98 -1.66
C ILE A 168 -11.20 -16.36 -0.51
N ARG A 169 -12.53 -16.30 -0.67
CA ARG A 169 -13.46 -15.61 0.21
C ARG A 169 -14.70 -16.44 0.48
N ASP A 170 -15.17 -16.48 1.74
CA ASP A 170 -16.49 -17.00 2.06
C ASP A 170 -17.61 -16.05 1.65
N VAL A 171 -18.86 -16.47 1.78
CA VAL A 171 -20.03 -15.70 1.33
C VAL A 171 -20.18 -14.38 2.08
N ASP A 172 -19.87 -14.34 3.37
CA ASP A 172 -19.94 -13.12 4.18
C ASP A 172 -18.87 -12.13 3.77
N ASP A 173 -17.65 -12.58 3.55
CA ASP A 173 -16.54 -11.78 3.02
C ASP A 173 -16.86 -11.23 1.62
N GLN A 174 -17.49 -12.05 0.75
CA GLN A 174 -17.90 -11.60 -0.60
C GLN A 174 -18.95 -10.48 -0.52
N ARG A 175 -19.87 -10.57 0.44
CA ARG A 175 -20.87 -9.52 0.68
C ARG A 175 -20.20 -8.23 1.16
N ILE A 176 -19.25 -8.32 2.09
CA ILE A 176 -18.48 -7.18 2.57
C ILE A 176 -17.69 -6.54 1.41
N ASP A 177 -17.09 -7.33 0.56
CA ASP A 177 -16.39 -6.84 -0.63
C ASP A 177 -17.37 -6.08 -1.57
N ALA A 178 -18.56 -6.61 -1.79
CA ALA A 178 -19.58 -5.96 -2.63
C ALA A 178 -20.05 -4.61 -2.03
N GLU A 179 -20.29 -4.55 -0.72
CA GLU A 179 -20.64 -3.33 -0.01
C GLU A 179 -19.50 -2.29 -0.10
N ASN A 180 -18.26 -2.72 0.08
CA ASN A 180 -17.08 -1.87 -0.04
C ASN A 180 -16.89 -1.35 -1.49
N ALA A 181 -17.14 -2.18 -2.49
CA ALA A 181 -17.11 -1.76 -3.89
C ALA A 181 -18.21 -0.72 -4.18
N ALA A 182 -19.42 -0.93 -3.68
CA ALA A 182 -20.52 0.04 -3.81
C ALA A 182 -20.18 1.39 -3.16
N LEU A 183 -19.58 1.39 -1.95
CA LEU A 183 -19.09 2.61 -1.31
C LEU A 183 -17.99 3.29 -2.12
N ALA A 184 -17.08 2.53 -2.70
CA ALA A 184 -16.04 3.09 -3.54
C ALA A 184 -16.62 3.74 -4.81
N VAL A 185 -17.63 3.13 -5.44
CA VAL A 185 -18.34 3.70 -6.61
C VAL A 185 -19.06 5.00 -6.24
N THR A 186 -19.78 5.02 -5.10
CA THR A 186 -20.48 6.25 -4.65
C THR A 186 -19.50 7.38 -4.36
N GLY A 187 -18.31 7.06 -3.85
CA GLY A 187 -17.23 8.03 -3.65
C GLY A 187 -16.67 8.61 -4.97
N LEU A 188 -16.80 7.89 -6.09
CA LEU A 188 -16.39 8.42 -7.41
C LEU A 188 -17.39 9.44 -7.97
N SER A 189 -18.66 9.35 -7.61
CA SER A 189 -19.73 10.25 -8.09
C SER A 189 -19.82 11.55 -7.29
N GLY A 190 -19.09 11.70 -6.17
CA GLY A 190 -18.93 12.99 -5.49
C GLY A 190 -18.23 13.98 -6.41
N GLU A 191 -18.59 15.27 -6.34
CA GLU A 191 -17.91 16.34 -7.07
C GLU A 191 -16.40 16.21 -6.84
N GLU A 192 -15.71 15.59 -7.81
CA GLU A 192 -14.27 15.83 -7.91
C GLU A 192 -14.14 17.35 -8.02
N THR A 193 -13.68 18.00 -6.94
CA THR A 193 -13.18 19.36 -7.05
C THR A 193 -12.45 19.41 -8.37
N LYS A 194 -12.73 20.45 -9.20
CA LYS A 194 -12.12 20.67 -10.53
C LYS A 194 -10.60 20.85 -10.43
N ALA A 195 -9.99 19.99 -9.66
CA ALA A 195 -8.58 19.93 -9.40
C ALA A 195 -7.88 19.60 -10.73
N GLN A 196 -7.07 20.54 -11.19
CA GLN A 196 -6.47 20.49 -12.51
C GLN A 196 -5.59 19.25 -12.66
N LYS A 197 -5.99 18.37 -13.58
CA LYS A 197 -5.22 17.17 -13.95
C LYS A 197 -3.90 17.58 -14.63
N ALA A 198 -2.99 16.64 -14.78
CA ALA A 198 -1.74 16.89 -15.52
C ALA A 198 -2.06 17.32 -16.97
N GLN A 199 -1.36 18.30 -17.45
CA GLN A 199 -1.49 18.84 -18.81
C GLN A 199 -0.15 18.76 -19.53
N VAL A 200 -0.17 18.47 -20.83
CA VAL A 200 1.02 18.41 -21.67
C VAL A 200 1.04 19.62 -22.60
N HIS A 201 2.14 20.37 -22.56
CA HIS A 201 2.39 21.48 -23.48
C HIS A 201 3.11 20.97 -24.73
N ASP A 202 2.36 20.80 -25.82
CA ASP A 202 2.85 20.20 -27.07
C ASP A 202 4.09 20.90 -27.63
N GLY A 203 4.17 22.24 -27.52
CA GLY A 203 5.31 23.02 -28.00
C GLY A 203 6.63 22.78 -27.24
N GLN A 204 6.57 22.22 -26.03
CA GLN A 204 7.73 21.89 -25.21
C GLN A 204 8.02 20.38 -25.20
N CYS A 205 7.04 19.57 -25.60
CA CYS A 205 7.12 18.12 -25.52
C CYS A 205 7.99 17.52 -26.64
N ILE A 206 9.11 16.91 -26.26
CA ILE A 206 10.02 16.19 -27.18
C ILE A 206 9.65 14.73 -27.40
N ARG A 207 8.51 14.29 -26.90
CA ARG A 207 8.00 12.90 -27.01
C ARG A 207 8.97 11.83 -26.52
N CYS A 208 9.74 12.10 -25.48
CA CYS A 208 10.68 11.13 -24.88
C CYS A 208 9.99 9.98 -24.14
N LEU A 209 8.68 10.06 -23.89
CA LEU A 209 7.82 9.08 -23.23
C LEU A 209 8.22 8.75 -21.77
N THR A 210 9.04 9.57 -21.13
CA THR A 210 9.38 9.40 -19.72
C THR A 210 8.10 9.42 -18.85
N CYS A 211 7.23 10.40 -19.08
CA CYS A 211 5.96 10.51 -18.37
C CYS A 211 5.05 9.30 -18.57
N TYR A 212 5.03 8.70 -19.77
CA TYR A 212 4.29 7.49 -20.06
C TYR A 212 4.80 6.29 -19.24
N ARG A 213 6.12 6.08 -19.24
CA ARG A 213 6.74 4.95 -18.52
C ARG A 213 6.67 5.06 -17.00
N LEU A 214 6.63 6.28 -16.47
CA LEU A 214 6.62 6.52 -15.03
C LEU A 214 5.22 6.68 -14.42
N CYS A 215 4.17 6.67 -15.26
CA CYS A 215 2.81 6.85 -14.76
C CYS A 215 2.29 5.55 -14.11
N PRO A 216 2.15 5.49 -12.78
CA PRO A 216 1.68 4.26 -12.12
C PRO A 216 0.20 3.97 -12.38
N TYR A 217 -0.54 4.94 -12.94
CA TYR A 217 -1.96 4.85 -13.24
C TYR A 217 -2.23 4.66 -14.74
N HIS A 218 -1.19 4.49 -15.55
CA HIS A 218 -1.28 4.36 -17.01
C HIS A 218 -2.18 5.43 -17.67
N ALA A 219 -2.21 6.61 -17.07
CA ALA A 219 -3.08 7.72 -17.46
C ALA A 219 -2.55 8.50 -18.69
N ILE A 220 -1.42 8.09 -19.26
CA ILE A 220 -0.78 8.81 -20.38
C ILE A 220 -0.75 7.89 -21.59
N THR A 221 -1.23 8.40 -22.73
CA THR A 221 -1.25 7.68 -24.00
C THR A 221 -0.46 8.44 -25.05
N LEU A 222 0.02 7.72 -26.06
CA LEU A 222 0.67 8.26 -27.23
C LEU A 222 -0.17 7.94 -28.48
N ASN A 223 -0.71 8.98 -29.05
CA ASN A 223 -1.29 8.95 -30.40
C ASN A 223 -0.40 9.82 -31.32
N SER A 224 -0.96 10.76 -32.04
CA SER A 224 -0.19 11.80 -32.76
C SER A 224 0.60 12.69 -31.79
N ARG A 225 0.16 12.81 -30.54
CA ARG A 225 0.79 13.54 -29.42
C ARG A 225 0.66 12.78 -28.12
N VAL A 226 1.40 13.21 -27.09
CA VAL A 226 1.25 12.68 -25.72
C VAL A 226 0.00 13.29 -25.09
N VAL A 227 -0.93 12.46 -24.65
CA VAL A 227 -2.21 12.88 -24.07
C VAL A 227 -2.35 12.29 -22.69
N VAL A 228 -2.79 13.09 -21.73
CA VAL A 228 -3.20 12.63 -20.40
C VAL A 228 -4.70 12.35 -20.43
N MET A 229 -5.08 11.16 -20.01
CA MET A 229 -6.48 10.78 -19.79
C MET A 229 -6.93 11.32 -18.44
N PRO A 230 -7.83 12.31 -18.37
CA PRO A 230 -8.16 12.99 -17.12
C PRO A 230 -8.76 12.04 -16.08
N ASP A 231 -9.59 11.09 -16.52
CA ASP A 231 -10.29 10.16 -15.63
C ASP A 231 -9.35 9.16 -14.95
N ALA A 232 -8.27 8.78 -15.64
CA ALA A 232 -7.24 7.89 -15.08
C ALA A 232 -6.17 8.64 -14.28
N CYS A 233 -6.04 9.96 -14.45
CA CYS A 233 -4.98 10.74 -13.80
C CYS A 233 -5.26 10.99 -12.32
N GLU A 234 -4.43 10.46 -11.43
CA GLU A 234 -4.51 10.66 -9.96
C GLU A 234 -3.72 11.89 -9.46
N ARG A 235 -3.21 12.73 -10.38
CA ARG A 235 -2.48 13.97 -10.02
C ARG A 235 -1.28 13.74 -9.10
N CYS A 236 -0.67 12.56 -9.14
CA CYS A 236 0.46 12.23 -8.28
C CYS A 236 1.70 13.10 -8.48
N GLY A 237 1.84 13.74 -9.63
CA GLY A 237 2.92 14.68 -9.95
C GLY A 237 4.21 14.05 -10.49
N ILE A 238 4.38 12.73 -10.42
CA ILE A 238 5.61 12.05 -10.85
C ILE A 238 5.99 12.40 -12.29
N CYS A 239 5.02 12.44 -13.20
CA CYS A 239 5.26 12.75 -14.61
C CYS A 239 5.72 14.21 -14.84
N ALA A 240 5.26 15.17 -14.03
CA ALA A 240 5.66 16.57 -14.11
C ALA A 240 7.11 16.74 -13.63
N THR A 241 7.44 16.18 -12.46
CA THR A 241 8.78 16.24 -11.86
C THR A 241 9.86 15.63 -12.73
N HIS A 242 9.55 14.53 -13.43
CA HIS A 242 10.52 13.81 -14.26
C HIS A 242 10.50 14.22 -15.75
N CYS A 243 9.73 15.24 -16.11
CA CYS A 243 9.74 15.73 -17.49
C CYS A 243 10.99 16.55 -17.75
N PRO A 244 11.92 16.11 -18.61
CA PRO A 244 13.20 16.81 -18.84
C PRO A 244 13.03 18.16 -19.53
N ARG A 245 11.83 18.44 -20.04
CA ARG A 245 11.51 19.70 -20.72
C ARG A 245 10.43 20.52 -20.00
N HIS A 246 10.03 20.10 -18.79
CA HIS A 246 8.93 20.70 -18.03
C HIS A 246 7.65 20.90 -18.87
N ALA A 247 7.44 19.99 -19.85
CA ALA A 247 6.28 20.01 -20.73
C ALA A 247 5.01 19.45 -20.09
N VAL A 248 5.13 18.69 -19.01
CA VAL A 248 3.99 18.19 -18.22
C VAL A 248 3.86 19.05 -16.98
N ARG A 249 2.67 19.62 -16.77
CA ARG A 249 2.40 20.52 -15.65
C ARG A 249 1.15 20.13 -14.89
N ILE A 250 1.15 20.43 -13.60
CA ILE A 250 -0.01 20.35 -12.70
C ILE A 250 -0.03 21.66 -11.93
N ALA A 251 -1.06 22.48 -12.10
CA ALA A 251 -1.07 23.85 -11.61
C ALA A 251 -0.75 24.00 -10.12
N ASP A 252 -1.30 23.10 -9.28
CA ASP A 252 -1.09 23.14 -7.83
C ASP A 252 0.34 22.73 -7.42
N LEU A 253 1.10 22.14 -8.33
CA LEU A 253 2.49 21.68 -8.11
C LEU A 253 3.52 22.56 -8.85
N GLU A 254 3.09 23.64 -9.50
CA GLU A 254 4.03 24.60 -10.06
C GLU A 254 4.81 25.31 -8.93
N PRO A 255 6.08 25.68 -9.13
CA PRO A 255 6.92 26.28 -8.09
C PRO A 255 6.30 27.50 -7.42
N GLU A 256 5.59 28.34 -8.18
CA GLU A 256 4.92 29.55 -7.69
C GLU A 256 3.75 29.20 -6.75
N ALA A 257 2.93 28.21 -7.11
CA ALA A 257 1.81 27.74 -6.28
C ALA A 257 2.33 27.12 -4.98
N MET A 258 3.37 26.31 -5.07
CA MET A 258 4.01 25.69 -3.89
C MET A 258 4.67 26.76 -3.00
N SER A 259 5.33 27.76 -3.58
CA SER A 259 5.92 28.88 -2.84
C SER A 259 4.85 29.67 -2.06
N ALA A 260 3.68 29.89 -2.65
CA ALA A 260 2.56 30.54 -1.97
C ALA A 260 2.05 29.71 -0.76
N LEU A 261 2.03 28.38 -0.86
CA LEU A 261 1.65 27.49 0.24
C LEU A 261 2.68 27.47 1.38
N ILE A 262 3.96 27.56 1.03
CA ILE A 262 5.06 27.61 1.99
C ILE A 262 4.95 28.90 2.83
N GLY A 263 4.75 30.03 2.18
CA GLY A 263 4.72 31.33 2.81
C GLY A 263 6.08 31.68 3.43
N THR A 264 6.08 32.58 4.40
CA THR A 264 7.23 32.98 5.18
C THR A 264 7.01 32.66 6.65
N GLY A 265 8.07 32.33 7.38
CA GLY A 265 7.97 32.00 8.79
C GLY A 265 9.32 32.06 9.49
N GLY A 266 9.32 31.63 10.77
CA GLY A 266 10.49 31.66 11.63
C GLY A 266 10.88 33.04 12.07
N GLY A 267 11.90 33.14 12.88
CA GLY A 267 12.40 34.41 13.39
C GLY A 267 12.95 34.28 14.79
N ILE A 268 12.88 35.37 15.53
CA ILE A 268 13.22 35.43 16.94
C ILE A 268 11.91 35.65 17.71
N ASP A 269 11.66 34.86 18.72
CA ASP A 269 10.48 34.99 19.56
C ASP A 269 10.58 36.19 20.53
N LYS A 270 9.53 36.41 21.33
CA LYS A 270 9.48 37.47 22.34
C LYS A 270 10.57 37.32 23.43
N GLN A 271 11.15 36.14 23.57
CA GLN A 271 12.20 35.80 24.51
C GLN A 271 13.60 35.86 23.88
N GLN A 272 13.71 36.39 22.64
CA GLN A 272 14.95 36.44 21.85
C GLN A 272 15.54 35.07 21.49
N THR A 273 14.70 34.03 21.50
CA THR A 273 15.09 32.67 21.15
C THR A 273 14.87 32.42 19.67
N PHE A 274 15.83 31.78 19.01
CA PHE A 274 15.69 31.39 17.61
C PHE A 274 14.62 30.33 17.45
N VAL A 275 13.58 30.62 16.68
CA VAL A 275 12.52 29.69 16.29
C VAL A 275 12.76 29.29 14.83
N PRO A 276 13.20 28.05 14.57
CA PRO A 276 13.45 27.57 13.23
C PRO A 276 12.18 27.58 12.35
N PHE A 277 12.28 28.06 11.13
CA PHE A 277 11.25 27.88 10.13
C PHE A 277 11.50 26.58 9.37
N ILE A 278 10.68 25.58 9.61
CA ILE A 278 10.78 24.24 9.02
C ILE A 278 9.61 24.02 8.07
N VAL A 279 9.90 23.64 6.83
CA VAL A 279 8.89 23.25 5.85
C VAL A 279 8.85 21.73 5.76
N ALA A 280 7.70 21.12 6.05
CA ALA A 280 7.48 19.69 5.93
C ALA A 280 6.55 19.37 4.76
N PHE A 281 7.10 18.82 3.70
CA PHE A 281 6.33 18.24 2.61
C PHE A 281 5.82 16.86 3.01
N CYS A 282 4.50 16.73 3.17
CA CYS A 282 3.85 15.53 3.66
C CYS A 282 3.06 14.84 2.55
N CYS A 283 3.37 13.58 2.27
CA CYS A 283 2.52 12.77 1.41
C CYS A 283 1.10 12.70 1.98
N ARG A 284 0.09 13.10 1.18
CA ARG A 284 -1.32 13.17 1.60
C ARG A 284 -1.84 11.86 2.18
N ARG A 285 -1.42 10.73 1.64
CA ARG A 285 -1.96 9.42 2.01
C ARG A 285 -1.27 8.77 3.20
N SER A 286 -0.13 9.29 3.65
CA SER A 286 0.62 8.75 4.79
C SER A 286 0.98 9.82 5.81
N ALA A 287 2.02 10.60 5.56
CA ALA A 287 2.56 11.56 6.53
C ALA A 287 1.58 12.67 6.92
N ALA A 288 0.72 13.15 6.00
CA ALA A 288 -0.31 14.12 6.34
C ALA A 288 -1.34 13.51 7.31
N ARG A 289 -1.72 12.25 7.11
CA ARG A 289 -2.63 11.55 8.04
C ARG A 289 -1.98 11.28 9.39
N ALA A 290 -0.69 10.93 9.40
CA ALA A 290 0.08 10.79 10.65
C ALA A 290 0.12 12.13 11.42
N ARG A 291 0.31 13.26 10.72
CA ARG A 291 0.21 14.59 11.31
C ARG A 291 -1.15 14.85 11.94
N ASP A 292 -2.25 14.54 11.19
CA ASP A 292 -3.61 14.72 11.70
C ASP A 292 -3.84 13.89 12.97
N LEU A 293 -3.37 12.65 12.97
CA LEU A 293 -3.44 11.78 14.13
C LEU A 293 -2.61 12.34 15.30
N ALA A 294 -1.40 12.85 15.05
CA ALA A 294 -0.58 13.46 16.09
C ALA A 294 -1.31 14.62 16.78
N VAL A 295 -1.95 15.50 15.99
CA VAL A 295 -2.75 16.61 16.50
C VAL A 295 -3.96 16.11 17.29
N CYS A 296 -4.70 15.13 16.77
CA CYS A 296 -5.84 14.53 17.47
C CYS A 296 -5.44 13.87 18.80
N MET A 297 -4.25 13.29 18.88
CA MET A 297 -3.71 12.69 20.10
C MET A 297 -3.11 13.72 21.08
N GLY A 298 -3.13 15.00 20.74
CA GLY A 298 -2.63 16.09 21.59
C GLY A 298 -1.11 16.21 21.63
N TYR A 299 -0.38 15.64 20.67
CA TYR A 299 1.08 15.86 20.58
C TYR A 299 1.41 17.28 20.17
N HIS A 300 2.39 17.87 20.84
CA HIS A 300 2.90 19.18 20.48
C HIS A 300 3.82 19.08 19.26
N LEU A 301 3.58 19.95 18.30
CA LEU A 301 4.42 20.10 17.10
C LEU A 301 5.26 21.39 17.21
N PRO A 302 6.43 21.46 16.55
CA PRO A 302 7.25 22.66 16.54
C PRO A 302 6.48 23.90 16.08
N GLN A 303 6.66 25.03 16.77
CA GLN A 303 5.93 26.27 16.49
C GLN A 303 6.20 26.82 15.07
N GLY A 304 7.43 26.68 14.60
CA GLY A 304 7.85 27.13 13.27
C GLY A 304 7.66 26.08 12.16
N LEU A 305 6.91 25.02 12.42
CA LEU A 305 6.66 23.96 11.43
C LEU A 305 5.53 24.33 10.48
N ARG A 306 5.85 24.46 9.20
CA ARG A 306 4.88 24.64 8.11
C ARG A 306 4.66 23.30 7.40
N ILE A 307 3.42 22.83 7.40
CA ILE A 307 3.04 21.61 6.67
C ILE A 307 2.55 21.99 5.27
N VAL A 308 3.12 21.34 4.27
CA VAL A 308 2.69 21.40 2.88
C VAL A 308 2.30 20.01 2.42
N GLU A 309 1.01 19.79 2.20
CA GLU A 309 0.52 18.52 1.69
C GLU A 309 0.82 18.40 0.20
N VAL A 310 1.39 17.25 -0.19
CA VAL A 310 1.59 16.90 -1.60
C VAL A 310 0.83 15.62 -1.92
N PRO A 311 0.26 15.49 -3.13
CA PRO A 311 -0.49 14.28 -3.52
C PRO A 311 0.35 13.01 -3.37
N CYS A 312 1.60 13.07 -3.81
CA CYS A 312 2.63 12.06 -3.64
C CYS A 312 3.98 12.75 -3.43
N SER A 313 4.84 12.19 -2.59
CA SER A 313 6.20 12.73 -2.39
C SER A 313 7.06 12.67 -3.67
N GLY A 314 6.75 11.79 -4.62
CA GLY A 314 7.39 11.75 -5.94
C GLY A 314 7.09 12.96 -6.84
N ALA A 315 6.17 13.85 -6.43
CA ALA A 315 5.94 15.14 -7.07
C ALA A 315 6.99 16.20 -6.72
N LEU A 316 7.82 15.94 -5.71
CA LEU A 316 8.79 16.94 -5.24
C LEU A 316 9.99 16.98 -6.17
N SER A 317 10.22 18.18 -6.74
CA SER A 317 11.39 18.52 -7.56
C SER A 317 12.43 19.29 -6.74
N TYR A 318 13.57 19.52 -7.37
CA TYR A 318 14.59 20.44 -6.82
C TYR A 318 14.02 21.83 -6.55
N ASP A 319 13.18 22.35 -7.47
CA ASP A 319 12.60 23.69 -7.37
C ASP A 319 11.73 23.84 -6.12
N HIS A 320 10.99 22.82 -5.73
CA HIS A 320 10.18 22.84 -4.52
C HIS A 320 11.03 22.92 -3.25
N ILE A 321 12.11 22.13 -3.18
CA ILE A 321 12.99 22.11 -2.00
C ILE A 321 13.84 23.38 -1.94
N PHE A 322 14.43 23.80 -3.06
CA PHE A 322 15.17 25.06 -3.13
C PHE A 322 14.26 26.27 -2.94
N GLY A 323 13.03 26.22 -3.47
CA GLY A 323 12.02 27.24 -3.23
C GLY A 323 11.67 27.40 -1.76
N ALA A 324 11.57 26.30 -1.01
CA ALA A 324 11.36 26.36 0.44
C ALA A 324 12.53 27.06 1.17
N LEU A 325 13.76 26.70 0.83
CA LEU A 325 14.95 27.32 1.41
C LEU A 325 15.09 28.80 0.99
N GLY A 326 14.74 29.12 -0.27
CA GLY A 326 14.68 30.49 -0.78
C GLY A 326 13.60 31.33 -0.10
N ASN A 327 12.50 30.73 0.35
CA ASN A 327 11.46 31.35 1.17
C ASN A 327 11.82 31.40 2.68
N ASN A 328 13.10 31.41 2.99
CA ASN A 328 13.65 31.53 4.33
C ASN A 328 13.43 30.32 5.24
N ALA A 329 13.15 29.12 4.73
CA ALA A 329 13.16 27.93 5.55
C ALA A 329 14.59 27.64 6.07
N ASP A 330 14.68 27.30 7.35
CA ASP A 330 15.93 26.88 8.01
C ASP A 330 16.19 25.39 7.79
N GLY A 331 15.13 24.62 7.56
CA GLY A 331 15.18 23.20 7.25
C GLY A 331 13.98 22.72 6.48
N VAL A 332 14.16 21.63 5.74
CA VAL A 332 13.11 21.00 4.92
C VAL A 332 12.99 19.53 5.30
N MET A 333 11.77 19.09 5.56
CA MET A 333 11.42 17.68 5.79
C MET A 333 10.65 17.15 4.59
N VAL A 334 11.02 15.98 4.10
CA VAL A 334 10.28 15.23 3.08
C VAL A 334 9.76 13.94 3.73
N LEU A 335 8.47 13.90 4.00
CA LEU A 335 7.83 12.81 4.72
C LEU A 335 7.01 11.95 3.75
N THR A 336 7.43 10.70 3.58
CA THR A 336 6.96 9.80 2.53
C THR A 336 6.28 8.57 3.12
N CYS A 337 5.61 7.76 2.29
CA CYS A 337 5.17 6.43 2.69
C CYS A 337 6.33 5.43 2.68
N HIS A 338 6.17 4.31 3.41
CA HIS A 338 7.16 3.24 3.46
C HIS A 338 7.42 2.61 2.08
N LYS A 339 8.63 2.09 1.88
CA LYS A 339 8.96 1.30 0.67
C LYS A 339 8.03 0.08 0.58
N GLY A 340 7.55 -0.23 -0.61
CA GLY A 340 6.55 -1.28 -0.84
C GLY A 340 5.11 -0.87 -0.56
N ASN A 341 4.86 0.27 0.10
CA ASN A 341 3.52 0.74 0.50
C ASN A 341 3.14 2.08 -0.14
N CYS A 342 3.82 2.48 -1.20
CA CYS A 342 3.52 3.72 -1.88
C CYS A 342 2.24 3.58 -2.72
N HIS A 343 1.26 4.44 -2.50
CA HIS A 343 0.02 4.46 -3.30
C HIS A 343 0.28 4.73 -4.79
N SER A 344 1.34 5.48 -5.11
CA SER A 344 1.82 5.72 -6.47
C SER A 344 3.05 4.85 -6.79
N GLU A 345 3.07 3.62 -6.30
CA GLU A 345 4.08 2.57 -6.49
C GLU A 345 5.49 2.99 -6.05
N GLN A 346 6.16 3.86 -6.80
CA GLN A 346 7.56 4.24 -6.62
C GLN A 346 7.76 5.71 -6.22
N GLY A 347 6.70 6.45 -5.91
CA GLY A 347 6.81 7.87 -5.63
C GLY A 347 7.72 8.22 -4.43
N ASN A 348 7.77 7.36 -3.41
CA ASN A 348 8.68 7.48 -2.28
C ASN A 348 10.14 7.20 -2.66
N ILE A 349 10.39 6.30 -3.62
CA ILE A 349 11.73 6.01 -4.14
C ILE A 349 12.26 7.21 -4.92
N TYR A 350 11.43 7.83 -5.77
CA TYR A 350 11.81 9.03 -6.51
C TYR A 350 12.11 10.21 -5.57
N ALA A 351 11.32 10.38 -4.52
CA ALA A 351 11.60 11.40 -3.49
C ALA A 351 12.94 11.15 -2.78
N ASP A 352 13.26 9.90 -2.45
CA ASP A 352 14.52 9.51 -1.81
C ASP A 352 15.72 9.84 -2.73
N GLN A 353 15.62 9.50 -4.02
CA GLN A 353 16.64 9.83 -5.02
C GLN A 353 16.85 11.35 -5.17
N THR A 354 15.76 12.11 -5.24
CA THR A 354 15.82 13.58 -5.34
C THR A 354 16.51 14.18 -4.12
N VAL A 355 16.15 13.76 -2.90
CA VAL A 355 16.76 14.24 -1.66
C VAL A 355 18.24 13.84 -1.58
N ALA A 356 18.57 12.61 -1.96
CA ALA A 356 19.97 12.14 -1.96
C ALA A 356 20.85 13.01 -2.87
N GLN A 357 20.37 13.34 -4.08
CA GLN A 357 21.08 14.20 -5.02
C GLN A 357 21.24 15.65 -4.47
N ILE A 358 20.20 16.20 -3.83
CA ILE A 358 20.29 17.51 -3.21
C ILE A 358 21.30 17.52 -2.06
N ARG A 359 21.32 16.50 -1.23
CA ARG A 359 22.31 16.38 -0.15
C ARG A 359 23.74 16.28 -0.67
N GLU A 360 23.94 15.61 -1.80
CA GLU A 360 25.23 15.58 -2.47
C GLU A 360 25.63 16.96 -2.99
N MET A 361 24.70 17.69 -3.64
CA MET A 361 24.96 19.08 -4.06
C MET A 361 25.32 19.96 -2.86
N PHE A 362 24.60 19.85 -1.76
CA PHE A 362 24.89 20.63 -0.55
C PHE A 362 26.29 20.35 -0.01
N SER A 363 26.68 19.07 0.04
CA SER A 363 28.03 18.70 0.48
C SER A 363 29.12 19.31 -0.41
N ARG A 364 28.88 19.41 -1.72
CA ARG A 364 29.84 19.99 -2.68
C ARG A 364 29.99 21.51 -2.53
N ILE A 365 28.94 22.23 -2.15
CA ILE A 365 28.96 23.69 -1.96
C ILE A 365 29.19 24.12 -0.51
N GLY A 366 29.42 23.17 0.40
CA GLY A 366 29.63 23.45 1.82
C GLY A 366 28.38 23.95 2.56
N PHE A 367 27.19 23.59 2.06
CA PHE A 367 25.91 23.83 2.74
C PHE A 367 25.56 22.59 3.59
N GLU A 368 24.94 22.82 4.76
CA GLU A 368 24.66 21.76 5.72
C GLU A 368 23.58 20.81 5.17
N LYS A 369 23.97 19.57 4.84
CA LYS A 369 23.07 18.51 4.31
C LYS A 369 22.02 18.08 5.34
N GLU A 370 22.28 18.30 6.61
CA GLU A 370 21.40 18.02 7.74
C GLU A 370 20.16 18.92 7.75
N ARG A 371 20.15 20.03 6.97
CA ARG A 371 18.97 20.88 6.79
C ARG A 371 17.88 20.24 5.92
N ILE A 372 18.15 19.09 5.34
CA ILE A 372 17.13 18.31 4.64
C ILE A 372 17.00 16.95 5.28
N LEU A 373 15.79 16.63 5.72
CA LEU A 373 15.42 15.33 6.26
C LEU A 373 14.48 14.62 5.30
N ILE A 374 14.73 13.33 5.03
CA ILE A 374 13.73 12.44 4.45
C ILE A 374 13.45 11.29 5.42
N GLN A 375 12.16 11.02 5.66
CA GLN A 375 11.72 9.92 6.53
C GLN A 375 10.43 9.32 6.00
N THR A 376 10.24 8.03 6.32
CA THR A 376 9.03 7.31 5.97
C THR A 376 8.08 7.21 7.15
N LEU A 377 6.78 7.35 6.89
CA LEU A 377 5.71 7.27 7.89
C LEU A 377 4.51 6.51 7.31
N ALA A 378 3.83 5.74 8.14
CA ALA A 378 2.48 5.25 7.86
C ALA A 378 1.43 6.20 8.45
N SER A 379 0.19 6.11 7.96
CA SER A 379 -0.91 6.99 8.38
C SER A 379 -1.27 6.89 9.88
N ASN A 380 -0.98 5.77 10.51
CA ASN A 380 -1.22 5.50 11.95
C ASN A 380 -0.05 5.85 12.87
N MET A 381 1.01 6.50 12.36
CA MET A 381 2.22 6.80 13.12
C MET A 381 2.24 8.24 13.65
N GLY A 382 1.19 8.70 14.34
CA GLY A 382 1.07 10.07 14.84
C GLY A 382 2.16 10.44 15.86
N ALA A 383 2.43 9.58 16.85
CA ALA A 383 3.49 9.78 17.82
C ALA A 383 4.86 9.90 17.17
N GLU A 384 5.13 9.07 16.16
CA GLU A 384 6.39 9.09 15.43
C GLU A 384 6.55 10.37 14.60
N PHE A 385 5.45 10.88 14.00
CA PHE A 385 5.45 12.16 13.32
C PHE A 385 5.91 13.29 14.25
N ALA A 386 5.32 13.38 15.45
CA ALA A 386 5.69 14.40 16.44
C ALA A 386 7.16 14.24 16.89
N ARG A 387 7.61 13.01 17.11
CA ARG A 387 8.99 12.70 17.49
C ARG A 387 10.00 13.12 16.41
N ILE A 388 9.70 12.83 15.13
CA ILE A 388 10.57 13.21 14.01
C ILE A 388 10.63 14.73 13.88
N ALA A 389 9.48 15.41 13.96
CA ALA A 389 9.41 16.86 13.86
C ALA A 389 10.19 17.56 14.97
N GLY A 390 10.06 17.09 16.22
CA GLY A 390 10.78 17.63 17.37
C GLY A 390 12.30 17.44 17.26
N ARG A 391 12.76 16.23 16.92
CA ARG A 391 14.19 15.96 16.71
C ARG A 391 14.79 16.80 15.59
N PHE A 392 14.05 16.98 14.51
CA PHE A 392 14.53 17.80 13.40
C PHE A 392 14.60 19.28 13.81
N GLU A 393 13.64 19.79 14.59
CA GLU A 393 13.71 21.14 15.15
C GLU A 393 14.97 21.33 16.01
N GLU A 394 15.31 20.36 16.88
CA GLU A 394 16.53 20.38 17.67
C GLU A 394 17.78 20.45 16.78
N THR A 395 17.85 19.59 15.76
CA THR A 395 18.96 19.62 14.78
C THR A 395 19.08 21.00 14.11
N ILE A 396 17.97 21.62 13.70
CA ILE A 396 18.02 22.95 13.08
C ILE A 396 18.39 24.04 14.09
N LYS A 397 17.98 23.92 15.35
CA LYS A 397 18.43 24.85 16.41
C LYS A 397 19.93 24.79 16.63
N GLU A 398 20.53 23.61 16.62
CA GLU A 398 21.99 23.42 16.72
C GLU A 398 22.75 24.02 15.53
N LEU A 399 22.21 23.87 14.31
CA LEU A 399 22.79 24.45 13.08
C LEU A 399 22.64 25.97 13.02
N GLY A 400 21.66 26.53 13.73
CA GLY A 400 21.30 27.94 13.69
C GLY A 400 20.60 28.38 12.38
N PRO A 401 20.35 29.67 12.20
CA PRO A 401 19.66 30.21 11.02
C PRO A 401 20.37 29.86 9.71
N SER A 402 19.58 29.59 8.66
CA SER A 402 20.11 29.29 7.33
C SER A 402 20.91 30.48 6.78
N ARG A 403 22.09 30.20 6.20
CA ARG A 403 22.94 31.21 5.58
C ARG A 403 22.25 31.88 4.37
N LEU A 404 21.30 31.21 3.72
CA LEU A 404 20.52 31.75 2.60
C LEU A 404 19.65 32.94 3.03
N LYS A 405 19.23 33.02 4.29
CA LYS A 405 18.52 34.21 4.84
C LYS A 405 19.34 35.47 4.82
N LYS A 406 20.66 35.38 4.97
CA LYS A 406 21.58 36.53 5.03
C LYS A 406 21.79 37.14 3.63
N ILE A 407 21.68 36.37 2.57
CA ILE A 407 21.85 36.83 1.18
C ILE A 407 20.64 37.67 0.74
N GLY A 408 19.42 37.26 1.13
CA GLY A 408 18.18 38.00 0.77
C GLY A 408 17.99 39.32 1.52
N LEU A 409 18.66 39.56 2.64
CA LEU A 409 18.54 40.81 3.40
C LEU A 409 19.46 41.93 2.89
N SER A 410 20.42 41.63 1.99
CA SER A 410 21.35 42.64 1.42
C SER A 410 20.90 43.25 0.09
N GLU A 411 19.86 42.74 -0.55
CA GLU A 411 19.39 43.23 -1.87
C GLU A 411 18.29 44.28 -1.81
N ASN A 412 17.85 44.74 -0.65
CA ASN A 412 16.96 45.87 -0.51
C ASN A 412 17.68 47.22 -0.41
N SER A 413 18.90 47.35 -0.94
CA SER A 413 19.51 48.65 -1.20
C SER A 413 19.00 49.20 -2.53
N THR A 414 18.16 50.17 -2.44
CA THR A 414 17.57 51.01 -3.48
C THR A 414 18.54 51.29 -4.64
N PRO A 415 18.17 51.12 -5.91
CA PRO A 415 19.02 51.56 -7.01
C PRO A 415 19.05 53.07 -7.03
N THR A 416 20.21 53.61 -6.71
CA THR A 416 20.51 55.04 -6.90
C THR A 416 20.30 55.44 -8.37
N LYS A 417 19.33 56.33 -8.63
CA LYS A 417 19.09 56.91 -9.94
C LYS A 417 20.36 57.61 -10.42
N SER A 418 21.11 57.00 -11.32
CA SER A 418 22.18 57.68 -12.05
C SER A 418 21.56 58.69 -12.99
N LYS A 419 21.86 59.96 -12.74
CA LYS A 419 21.56 61.12 -13.65
C LYS A 419 22.30 60.88 -14.97
N ILE A 420 21.59 60.54 -16.02
CA ILE A 420 22.12 60.63 -17.39
C ILE A 420 22.13 62.10 -17.75
N GLY A 421 23.33 62.69 -17.77
CA GLY A 421 23.56 64.03 -18.24
C GLY A 421 23.29 64.10 -19.74
N LYS A 422 22.42 65.06 -20.12
CA LYS A 422 22.26 65.49 -21.49
C LYS A 422 23.60 66.12 -21.96
N ARG A 423 24.21 65.59 -22.98
CA ARG A 423 25.15 66.27 -23.81
C ARG A 423 24.49 66.63 -25.16
N LYS A 424 24.72 67.88 -25.52
CA LYS A 424 24.24 68.58 -26.75
C LYS A 424 24.72 67.85 -28.02
#